data_8251fa76ced453a316689a436a466ab4
#
_entry.id   8251fa76ced453a316689a436a466ab4
#
_cell.length_a   1.000
_cell.length_b   1.000
_cell.length_c   1.000
_cell.angle_alpha   90.00
_cell.angle_beta   90.00
_cell.angle_gamma   90.00
#
_symmetry.space_group_name_H-M   'P 1'
#
loop_
_entity.id
_entity.type
_entity.pdbx_description
1 polymer ?
#
loop_
_entity_poly.entity_id
_entity_poly.type
_entity_poly.pdbx_seq_one_letter_code
_entity_poly.pdbx_strand_id
1 'polypeptide(L)'
;AAEPAADTSQPTQDGVSAADGDTVTIGYYLPLSGANATYSPYYLNAINLAIKKINAEGGLNGKQIVTASYDTTSSTEEAAKVATKLVTVDKISICISSPMSSEVLASSKTLNDAGVFTMVMGISSALLDPESFEYGFRGSFNTDNTIPACLNMIDTLGAKSVAILFSQGDASITNATQFRDQSTELG
;
A
#
# COMPACT_ATOMS: atom_id res chain seq x y z
N ALA A 1 23.47 -12.84 17.71
CA ALA A 1 22.22 -12.62 18.42
C ALA A 1 21.11 -13.03 17.45
N ALA A 2 20.31 -14.05 17.84
CA ALA A 2 19.20 -14.51 17.03
C ALA A 2 18.07 -13.48 17.10
N GLU A 3 17.53 -13.08 15.94
CA GLU A 3 16.30 -12.31 15.85
C GLU A 3 15.14 -13.12 16.47
N PRO A 4 14.25 -12.49 17.25
CA PRO A 4 13.08 -13.19 17.75
C PRO A 4 12.19 -13.55 16.58
N ALA A 5 11.80 -14.83 16.50
CA ALA A 5 10.83 -15.32 15.52
C ALA A 5 9.55 -14.51 15.65
N ALA A 6 9.06 -13.95 14.53
CA ALA A 6 7.80 -13.26 14.48
C ALA A 6 6.69 -14.26 14.85
N ASP A 7 5.90 -13.89 15.85
CA ASP A 7 4.67 -14.60 16.20
C ASP A 7 3.69 -14.49 15.02
N THR A 8 3.54 -15.60 14.30
CA THR A 8 2.65 -15.72 13.12
C THR A 8 1.22 -16.07 13.51
N SER A 9 0.79 -15.80 14.75
CA SER A 9 -0.61 -15.89 15.08
C SER A 9 -1.39 -14.86 14.25
N GLN A 10 -2.17 -15.36 13.29
CA GLN A 10 -3.19 -14.55 12.59
C GLN A 10 -4.02 -13.83 13.65
N PRO A 11 -4.23 -12.51 13.53
CA PRO A 11 -5.20 -11.87 14.37
C PRO A 11 -6.57 -12.48 14.03
N THR A 12 -7.06 -13.33 14.94
CA THR A 12 -8.46 -13.72 14.98
C THR A 12 -9.27 -12.44 14.98
N GLN A 13 -10.25 -12.35 14.09
CA GLN A 13 -11.32 -11.37 14.18
C GLN A 13 -12.02 -11.56 15.52
N ASP A 14 -11.53 -10.90 16.55
CA ASP A 14 -12.36 -10.65 17.72
C ASP A 14 -13.41 -9.64 17.26
N GLY A 15 -14.54 -10.21 16.81
CA GLY A 15 -15.68 -9.45 16.36
C GLY A 15 -16.18 -8.56 17.49
N VAL A 16 -15.79 -7.30 17.45
CA VAL A 16 -16.53 -6.27 18.16
C VAL A 16 -17.85 -6.13 17.41
N SER A 17 -18.88 -6.85 17.88
CA SER A 17 -20.26 -6.62 17.48
C SER A 17 -20.67 -5.28 18.07
N ALA A 18 -20.36 -4.20 17.36
CA ALA A 18 -20.90 -2.90 17.69
C ALA A 18 -22.28 -2.76 17.04
N ALA A 19 -23.19 -2.09 17.73
CA ALA A 19 -24.52 -1.79 17.21
C ALA A 19 -24.39 -0.98 15.91
N ASP A 20 -25.26 -1.27 14.95
CA ASP A 20 -25.32 -0.62 13.65
C ASP A 20 -25.43 0.90 13.86
N GLY A 21 -24.38 1.65 13.47
CA GLY A 21 -24.28 3.10 13.65
C GLY A 21 -23.11 3.62 14.47
N ASP A 22 -22.51 2.80 15.34
CA ASP A 22 -21.45 3.22 16.28
C ASP A 22 -20.02 2.90 15.80
N THR A 23 -19.86 2.40 14.57
CA THR A 23 -18.57 2.03 14.02
C THR A 23 -18.29 2.68 12.67
N VAL A 24 -17.00 2.82 12.35
CA VAL A 24 -16.48 3.14 11.02
C VAL A 24 -15.61 1.98 10.55
N THR A 25 -15.97 1.37 9.43
CA THR A 25 -15.17 0.29 8.84
C THR A 25 -14.08 0.85 7.94
N ILE A 26 -12.82 0.55 8.27
CA ILE A 26 -11.67 0.81 7.40
C ILE A 26 -11.26 -0.51 6.75
N GLY A 27 -11.22 -0.51 5.40
CA GLY A 27 -10.71 -1.64 4.64
C GLY A 27 -9.21 -1.60 4.51
N TYR A 28 -8.55 -2.76 4.47
CA TYR A 28 -7.19 -2.87 3.96
C TYR A 28 -6.94 -4.24 3.35
N TYR A 29 -5.98 -4.30 2.44
CA TYR A 29 -5.54 -5.55 1.84
C TYR A 29 -4.01 -5.57 1.76
N LEU A 30 -3.43 -6.70 2.14
CA LEU A 30 -1.99 -6.88 2.25
C LEU A 30 -1.60 -8.27 1.73
N PRO A 31 -0.38 -8.45 1.21
CA PRO A 31 0.15 -9.78 0.87
C PRO A 31 0.55 -10.52 2.17
N LEU A 32 -0.45 -11.08 2.89
CA LEU A 32 -0.21 -11.79 4.15
C LEU A 32 0.47 -13.14 3.92
N SER A 33 0.33 -13.69 2.72
CA SER A 33 1.00 -14.91 2.26
C SER A 33 1.63 -14.72 0.88
N GLY A 34 2.40 -15.70 0.40
CA GLY A 34 3.08 -15.65 -0.88
C GLY A 34 4.44 -14.93 -0.83
N ALA A 35 4.96 -14.55 -2.01
CA ALA A 35 6.33 -14.05 -2.17
C ALA A 35 6.62 -12.73 -1.45
N ASN A 36 5.61 -11.91 -1.23
CA ASN A 36 5.74 -10.58 -0.62
C ASN A 36 5.27 -10.54 0.85
N ALA A 37 5.01 -11.68 1.48
CA ALA A 37 4.47 -11.76 2.84
C ALA A 37 5.36 -11.08 3.89
N THR A 38 6.66 -10.98 3.66
CA THR A 38 7.63 -10.37 4.58
C THR A 38 7.39 -8.88 4.84
N TYR A 39 6.65 -8.18 3.97
CA TYR A 39 6.29 -6.77 4.15
C TYR A 39 5.11 -6.58 5.13
N SER A 40 4.20 -7.53 5.18
CA SER A 40 2.91 -7.40 5.87
C SER A 40 2.98 -7.15 7.37
N PRO A 41 3.88 -7.76 8.16
CA PRO A 41 3.92 -7.54 9.60
C PRO A 41 4.14 -6.07 9.99
N TYR A 42 4.94 -5.33 9.22
CA TYR A 42 5.21 -3.91 9.47
C TYR A 42 3.96 -3.07 9.29
N TYR A 43 3.21 -3.30 8.21
CA TYR A 43 1.95 -2.61 7.92
C TYR A 43 0.86 -2.97 8.92
N LEU A 44 0.69 -4.26 9.22
CA LEU A 44 -0.29 -4.73 10.22
C LEU A 44 -0.05 -4.11 11.58
N ASN A 45 1.19 -4.11 12.06
CA ASN A 45 1.52 -3.54 13.36
C ASN A 45 1.24 -2.03 13.39
N ALA A 46 1.55 -1.29 12.32
CA ALA A 46 1.29 0.14 12.23
C ALA A 46 -0.22 0.43 12.20
N ILE A 47 -0.98 -0.29 11.38
CA ILE A 47 -2.45 -0.15 11.28
C ILE A 47 -3.10 -0.46 12.63
N ASN A 48 -2.77 -1.60 13.23
CA ASN A 48 -3.34 -2.01 14.52
C ASN A 48 -3.01 -1.02 15.64
N LEU A 49 -1.77 -0.53 15.69
CA LEU A 49 -1.36 0.46 16.69
C LEU A 49 -2.13 1.78 16.52
N ALA A 50 -2.29 2.26 15.29
CA ALA A 50 -3.02 3.48 14.99
C ALA A 50 -4.49 3.35 15.39
N ILE A 51 -5.15 2.25 15.00
CA ILE A 51 -6.55 1.98 15.34
C ILE A 51 -6.73 1.87 16.84
N LYS A 52 -5.87 1.11 17.51
CA LYS A 52 -5.90 0.98 18.98
C LYS A 52 -5.81 2.32 19.68
N LYS A 53 -4.91 3.19 19.22
CA LYS A 53 -4.74 4.53 19.78
C LYS A 53 -5.99 5.39 19.54
N ILE A 54 -6.48 5.47 18.32
CA ILE A 54 -7.67 6.27 17.97
C ILE A 54 -8.89 5.79 18.76
N ASN A 55 -9.10 4.48 18.84
CA ASN A 55 -10.22 3.91 19.59
C ASN A 55 -10.13 4.18 21.10
N ALA A 56 -8.93 4.16 21.68
CA ALA A 56 -8.73 4.48 23.09
C ALA A 56 -8.99 5.98 23.40
N GLU A 57 -8.82 6.86 22.40
CA GLU A 57 -9.11 8.29 22.50
C GLU A 57 -10.58 8.64 22.18
N GLY A 58 -11.46 7.64 22.02
CA GLY A 58 -12.89 7.82 21.77
C GLY A 58 -13.33 7.57 20.33
N GLY A 59 -12.44 7.09 19.48
CA GLY A 59 -12.73 6.74 18.08
C GLY A 59 -12.78 7.94 17.15
N LEU A 60 -13.25 7.71 15.93
CA LEU A 60 -13.40 8.73 14.91
C LEU A 60 -14.78 9.39 15.02
N ASN A 61 -14.83 10.65 15.44
CA ASN A 61 -16.08 11.37 15.72
C ASN A 61 -17.03 10.61 16.68
N GLY A 62 -16.46 9.97 17.71
CA GLY A 62 -17.21 9.19 18.68
C GLY A 62 -17.54 7.76 18.25
N LYS A 63 -17.14 7.34 17.05
CA LYS A 63 -17.37 5.99 16.54
C LYS A 63 -16.10 5.16 16.60
N GLN A 64 -16.22 3.91 17.03
CA GLN A 64 -15.09 2.98 17.06
C GLN A 64 -14.69 2.56 15.64
N ILE A 65 -13.40 2.51 15.36
CA ILE A 65 -12.87 1.97 14.10
C ILE A 65 -12.85 0.44 14.21
N VAL A 66 -13.45 -0.20 13.22
CA VAL A 66 -13.34 -1.65 12.96
C VAL A 66 -12.70 -1.87 11.60
N THR A 67 -12.16 -3.06 11.34
CA THR A 67 -11.45 -3.34 10.10
C THR A 67 -12.08 -4.46 9.29
N ALA A 68 -12.08 -4.31 7.96
CA ALA A 68 -12.26 -5.38 6.99
C ALA A 68 -10.92 -5.62 6.29
N SER A 69 -10.33 -6.80 6.46
CA SER A 69 -8.98 -7.09 5.99
C SER A 69 -8.90 -8.40 5.20
N TYR A 70 -8.07 -8.39 4.15
CA TYR A 70 -7.92 -9.55 3.29
C TYR A 70 -6.48 -9.77 2.86
N ASP A 71 -6.14 -11.06 2.70
CA ASP A 71 -4.88 -11.51 2.13
C ASP A 71 -4.96 -11.47 0.60
N THR A 72 -4.03 -10.80 -0.05
CA THR A 72 -3.88 -10.80 -1.51
C THR A 72 -3.08 -11.99 -2.02
N THR A 73 -2.51 -12.79 -1.14
CA THR A 73 -1.63 -13.92 -1.49
C THR A 73 -0.48 -13.54 -2.44
N SER A 74 -0.05 -12.28 -2.43
CA SER A 74 0.92 -11.70 -3.38
C SER A 74 0.47 -11.79 -4.85
N SER A 75 -0.84 -11.74 -5.11
CA SER A 75 -1.47 -11.90 -6.42
C SER A 75 -2.27 -10.67 -6.82
N THR A 76 -2.03 -10.17 -8.02
CA THR A 76 -2.81 -9.06 -8.61
C THR A 76 -4.27 -9.46 -8.87
N GLU A 77 -4.51 -10.70 -9.27
CA GLU A 77 -5.86 -11.22 -9.47
C GLU A 77 -6.63 -11.26 -8.15
N GLU A 78 -6.01 -11.71 -7.06
CA GLU A 78 -6.64 -11.75 -5.76
C GLU A 78 -6.87 -10.34 -5.21
N ALA A 79 -5.95 -9.40 -5.41
CA ALA A 79 -6.11 -8.00 -5.04
C ALA A 79 -7.35 -7.37 -5.71
N ALA A 80 -7.61 -7.65 -6.98
CA ALA A 80 -8.81 -7.18 -7.67
C ALA A 80 -10.11 -7.77 -7.08
N LYS A 81 -10.11 -9.06 -6.74
CA LYS A 81 -11.24 -9.72 -6.07
C LYS A 81 -11.50 -9.15 -4.68
N VAL A 82 -10.43 -8.94 -3.93
CA VAL A 82 -10.47 -8.34 -2.59
C VAL A 82 -11.04 -6.93 -2.64
N ALA A 83 -10.60 -6.09 -3.57
CA ALA A 83 -11.15 -4.74 -3.76
C ALA A 83 -12.66 -4.80 -4.02
N THR A 84 -13.11 -5.71 -4.88
CA THR A 84 -14.53 -5.92 -5.14
C THR A 84 -15.30 -6.31 -3.87
N LYS A 85 -14.74 -7.19 -3.04
CA LYS A 85 -15.35 -7.62 -1.79
C LYS A 85 -15.43 -6.50 -0.77
N LEU A 86 -14.37 -5.74 -0.59
CA LEU A 86 -14.33 -4.56 0.29
C LEU A 86 -15.42 -3.53 -0.07
N VAL A 87 -15.64 -3.32 -1.38
CA VAL A 87 -16.65 -2.38 -1.88
C VAL A 87 -18.06 -2.94 -1.74
N THR A 88 -18.30 -4.18 -2.19
CA THR A 88 -19.67 -4.71 -2.35
C THR A 88 -20.21 -5.36 -1.10
N VAL A 89 -19.36 -6.03 -0.32
CA VAL A 89 -19.75 -6.77 0.90
C VAL A 89 -19.53 -5.91 2.13
N ASP A 90 -18.31 -5.40 2.33
CA ASP A 90 -17.95 -4.65 3.52
C ASP A 90 -18.35 -3.17 3.42
N LYS A 91 -18.66 -2.68 2.22
CA LYS A 91 -19.16 -1.32 1.93
C LYS A 91 -18.29 -0.23 2.55
N ILE A 92 -16.98 -0.39 2.44
CA ILE A 92 -16.02 0.56 2.99
C ILE A 92 -16.06 1.89 2.24
N SER A 93 -15.74 2.97 2.97
CA SER A 93 -15.50 4.30 2.39
C SER A 93 -14.03 4.73 2.47
N ILE A 94 -13.23 4.01 3.24
CA ILE A 94 -11.80 4.28 3.47
C ILE A 94 -11.04 2.97 3.28
N CYS A 95 -9.96 3.02 2.51
CA CYS A 95 -9.09 1.87 2.25
C CYS A 95 -7.61 2.23 2.47
N ILE A 96 -6.84 1.31 3.03
CA ILE A 96 -5.38 1.33 3.01
C ILE A 96 -4.94 0.23 2.03
N SER A 97 -4.25 0.62 0.96
CA SER A 97 -3.86 -0.32 -0.08
C SER A 97 -2.66 -1.18 0.31
N SER A 98 -2.46 -2.25 -0.45
CA SER A 98 -1.21 -3.01 -0.44
C SER A 98 0.01 -2.11 -0.72
N PRO A 99 1.19 -2.44 -0.17
CA PRO A 99 2.45 -1.81 -0.56
C PRO A 99 2.93 -2.24 -1.95
N MET A 100 2.35 -3.28 -2.54
CA MET A 100 2.72 -3.78 -3.86
C MET A 100 2.02 -2.98 -4.96
N SER A 101 2.80 -2.26 -5.77
CA SER A 101 2.28 -1.38 -6.83
C SER A 101 1.41 -2.11 -7.85
N SER A 102 1.77 -3.34 -8.23
CA SER A 102 0.98 -4.18 -9.13
C SER A 102 -0.40 -4.53 -8.57
N GLU A 103 -0.49 -4.81 -7.27
CA GLU A 103 -1.75 -5.09 -6.59
C GLU A 103 -2.64 -3.83 -6.51
N VAL A 104 -2.02 -2.66 -6.29
CA VAL A 104 -2.74 -1.38 -6.29
C VAL A 104 -3.29 -1.08 -7.67
N LEU A 105 -2.50 -1.24 -8.75
CA LEU A 105 -2.96 -1.05 -10.13
C LEU A 105 -4.16 -1.95 -10.45
N ALA A 106 -4.11 -3.20 -10.03
CA ALA A 106 -5.19 -4.16 -10.27
C ALA A 106 -6.49 -3.83 -9.51
N SER A 107 -6.42 -3.14 -8.38
CA SER A 107 -7.55 -2.83 -7.50
C SER A 107 -8.05 -1.38 -7.63
N SER A 108 -7.22 -0.45 -8.13
CA SER A 108 -7.47 0.99 -8.14
C SER A 108 -8.79 1.37 -8.81
N LYS A 109 -9.06 0.80 -9.99
CA LYS A 109 -10.32 1.12 -10.71
C LYS A 109 -11.56 0.78 -9.90
N THR A 110 -11.61 -0.38 -9.26
CA THR A 110 -12.75 -0.81 -8.44
C THR A 110 -12.98 0.11 -7.26
N LEU A 111 -11.91 0.50 -6.57
CA LEU A 111 -11.98 1.42 -5.42
C LEU A 111 -12.38 2.83 -5.87
N ASN A 112 -11.81 3.30 -6.97
CA ASN A 112 -12.10 4.62 -7.53
C ASN A 112 -13.56 4.76 -7.99
N ASP A 113 -14.06 3.80 -8.78
CA ASP A 113 -15.44 3.80 -9.28
C ASP A 113 -16.47 3.78 -8.14
N ALA A 114 -16.09 3.24 -6.99
CA ALA A 114 -16.92 3.23 -5.77
C ALA A 114 -16.74 4.47 -4.88
N GLY A 115 -15.89 5.42 -5.26
CA GLY A 115 -15.62 6.63 -4.48
C GLY A 115 -14.91 6.37 -3.15
N VAL A 116 -14.16 5.27 -3.04
CA VAL A 116 -13.45 4.90 -1.80
C VAL A 116 -12.19 5.73 -1.66
N PHE A 117 -12.10 6.54 -0.61
CA PHE A 117 -10.85 7.19 -0.24
C PHE A 117 -9.78 6.13 0.01
N THR A 118 -8.73 6.13 -0.79
CA THR A 118 -7.69 5.11 -0.72
C THR A 118 -6.34 5.73 -0.40
N MET A 119 -5.77 5.37 0.75
CA MET A 119 -4.37 5.64 1.06
C MET A 119 -3.49 4.66 0.30
N VAL A 120 -2.82 5.16 -0.74
CA VAL A 120 -1.99 4.36 -1.63
C VAL A 120 -0.60 4.19 -1.03
N MET A 121 -0.23 2.94 -0.72
CA MET A 121 1.06 2.60 -0.11
C MET A 121 2.11 2.14 -1.15
N GLY A 122 1.68 1.83 -2.36
CA GLY A 122 2.59 1.53 -3.48
C GLY A 122 3.45 2.74 -3.87
N ILE A 123 4.66 2.49 -4.37
CA ILE A 123 5.67 3.53 -4.63
C ILE A 123 5.79 3.96 -6.09
N SER A 124 5.23 3.20 -7.04
CA SER A 124 5.32 3.53 -8.47
C SER A 124 4.63 4.86 -8.77
N SER A 125 5.26 5.69 -9.59
CA SER A 125 4.68 6.95 -10.07
C SER A 125 3.39 6.75 -10.89
N ALA A 126 3.25 5.60 -11.55
CA ALA A 126 2.06 5.25 -12.33
C ALA A 126 0.77 5.05 -11.51
N LEU A 127 0.84 5.03 -10.17
CA LEU A 127 -0.31 4.71 -9.32
C LEU A 127 -1.28 5.86 -9.08
N LEU A 128 -0.88 7.09 -9.30
CA LEU A 128 -1.68 8.27 -9.00
C LEU A 128 -1.81 9.16 -10.23
N ASP A 129 -2.41 8.58 -11.26
CA ASP A 129 -2.96 9.37 -12.36
C ASP A 129 -4.32 9.93 -11.91
N PRO A 130 -4.47 11.26 -11.80
CA PRO A 130 -5.72 11.88 -11.35
C PRO A 130 -6.94 11.54 -12.20
N GLU A 131 -6.74 11.19 -13.46
CA GLU A 131 -7.84 10.81 -14.37
C GLU A 131 -8.33 9.38 -14.07
N SER A 132 -7.45 8.50 -13.57
CA SER A 132 -7.78 7.10 -13.30
C SER A 132 -7.96 6.76 -11.83
N PHE A 133 -7.46 7.60 -10.90
CA PHE A 133 -7.57 7.37 -9.46
C PHE A 133 -7.81 8.66 -8.67
N GLU A 134 -8.98 9.27 -8.87
CA GLU A 134 -9.40 10.53 -8.24
C GLU A 134 -9.41 10.45 -6.70
N TYR A 135 -9.83 9.30 -6.14
CA TYR A 135 -9.93 9.07 -4.69
C TYR A 135 -8.68 8.43 -4.09
N GLY A 136 -7.59 8.35 -4.86
CA GLY A 136 -6.30 7.81 -4.41
C GLY A 136 -5.37 8.91 -3.88
N PHE A 137 -4.83 8.72 -2.68
CA PHE A 137 -3.90 9.64 -2.04
C PHE A 137 -2.64 8.91 -1.59
N ARG A 138 -1.47 9.43 -1.91
CA ARG A 138 -0.21 8.76 -1.59
C ARG A 138 0.12 8.87 -0.09
N GLY A 139 0.29 7.69 0.52
CA GLY A 139 0.76 7.56 1.91
C GLY A 139 2.23 7.16 2.02
N SER A 140 2.95 7.01 0.88
CA SER A 140 4.36 6.61 0.81
C SER A 140 5.18 7.61 -0.03
N PHE A 141 6.50 7.47 -0.04
CA PHE A 141 7.34 8.15 -1.04
C PHE A 141 7.05 7.62 -2.46
N ASN A 142 7.46 8.37 -3.47
CA ASN A 142 7.42 7.94 -4.87
C ASN A 142 8.80 8.04 -5.53
N THR A 143 8.90 7.45 -6.70
CA THR A 143 10.15 7.40 -7.46
C THR A 143 10.51 8.71 -8.11
N ASP A 144 9.52 9.58 -8.38
CA ASP A 144 9.77 10.91 -8.94
C ASP A 144 10.61 11.80 -8.00
N ASN A 145 10.58 11.50 -6.69
CA ASN A 145 11.40 12.21 -5.72
C ASN A 145 12.75 11.50 -5.45
N THR A 146 12.78 10.17 -5.55
CA THR A 146 13.99 9.40 -5.18
C THR A 146 15.01 9.34 -6.32
N ILE A 147 14.56 9.26 -7.56
CA ILE A 147 15.47 9.17 -8.72
C ILE A 147 16.33 10.43 -8.86
N PRO A 148 15.77 11.65 -8.84
CA PRO A 148 16.60 12.86 -8.90
C PRO A 148 17.64 12.95 -7.76
N ALA A 149 17.27 12.49 -6.56
CA ALA A 149 18.21 12.45 -5.43
C ALA A 149 19.36 11.46 -5.68
N CYS A 150 19.08 10.29 -6.24
CA CYS A 150 20.12 9.33 -6.64
C CYS A 150 21.02 9.89 -7.71
N LEU A 151 20.48 10.53 -8.74
CA LEU A 151 21.26 11.13 -9.82
C LEU A 151 22.19 12.26 -9.30
N ASN A 152 21.69 13.11 -8.42
CA ASN A 152 22.49 14.15 -7.78
C ASN A 152 23.63 13.56 -6.93
N MET A 153 23.39 12.45 -6.25
CA MET A 153 24.44 11.74 -5.51
C MET A 153 25.52 11.19 -6.47
N ILE A 154 25.13 10.59 -7.61
CA ILE A 154 26.03 10.05 -8.62
C ILE A 154 26.90 11.14 -9.21
N ASP A 155 26.32 12.29 -9.54
CA ASP A 155 27.05 13.47 -10.04
C ASP A 155 28.05 13.98 -8.99
N THR A 156 27.62 14.11 -7.74
CA THR A 156 28.49 14.51 -6.62
C THR A 156 29.69 13.58 -6.43
N LEU A 157 29.49 12.26 -6.66
CA LEU A 157 30.54 11.25 -6.58
C LEU A 157 31.46 11.24 -7.81
N GLY A 158 31.10 11.96 -8.88
CA GLY A 158 31.83 11.98 -10.14
C GLY A 158 31.84 10.65 -10.88
N ALA A 159 30.83 9.81 -10.66
CA ALA A 159 30.71 8.50 -11.31
C ALA A 159 30.50 8.68 -12.83
N LYS A 160 31.21 7.88 -13.64
CA LYS A 160 31.16 7.95 -15.12
C LYS A 160 30.33 6.83 -15.74
N SER A 161 29.91 5.85 -14.95
CA SER A 161 29.06 4.75 -15.40
C SER A 161 28.26 4.22 -14.22
N VAL A 162 27.03 3.78 -14.49
CA VAL A 162 26.14 3.20 -13.51
C VAL A 162 25.55 1.90 -14.04
N ALA A 163 25.53 0.87 -13.22
CA ALA A 163 24.82 -0.37 -13.52
C ALA A 163 23.52 -0.41 -12.73
N ILE A 164 22.41 -0.72 -13.41
CA ILE A 164 21.09 -0.84 -12.81
C ILE A 164 20.73 -2.31 -12.67
N LEU A 165 20.52 -2.77 -11.45
CA LEU A 165 19.99 -4.10 -11.15
C LEU A 165 18.53 -3.97 -10.68
N PHE A 166 17.62 -4.63 -11.36
CA PHE A 166 16.18 -4.54 -11.05
C PHE A 166 15.48 -5.90 -11.19
N SER A 167 14.38 -6.06 -10.47
CA SER A 167 13.48 -7.22 -10.57
C SER A 167 12.42 -7.01 -11.64
N GLN A 168 11.68 -8.07 -12.00
CA GLN A 168 10.60 -8.01 -13.00
C GLN A 168 9.26 -7.46 -12.46
N GLY A 169 9.25 -6.88 -11.26
CA GLY A 169 8.05 -6.22 -10.73
C GLY A 169 7.84 -4.82 -11.32
N ASP A 170 6.57 -4.40 -11.49
CA ASP A 170 6.20 -3.13 -12.15
C ASP A 170 6.92 -1.91 -11.58
N ALA A 171 6.99 -1.77 -10.25
CA ALA A 171 7.71 -0.67 -9.62
C ALA A 171 9.21 -0.69 -9.98
N SER A 172 9.85 -1.86 -9.99
CA SER A 172 11.27 -1.99 -10.31
C SER A 172 11.56 -1.66 -11.78
N ILE A 173 10.71 -2.11 -12.70
CA ILE A 173 10.82 -1.80 -14.14
C ILE A 173 10.62 -0.30 -14.34
N THR A 174 9.58 0.28 -13.76
CA THR A 174 9.30 1.72 -13.86
C THR A 174 10.48 2.54 -13.35
N ASN A 175 11.00 2.20 -12.16
CA ASN A 175 12.12 2.90 -11.56
C ASN A 175 13.40 2.80 -12.40
N ALA A 176 13.72 1.60 -12.89
CA ALA A 176 14.90 1.38 -13.73
C ALA A 176 14.81 2.16 -15.04
N THR A 177 13.62 2.21 -15.64
CA THR A 177 13.36 2.97 -16.87
C THR A 177 13.50 4.47 -16.63
N GLN A 178 12.85 5.01 -15.61
CA GLN A 178 12.94 6.42 -15.26
C GLN A 178 14.39 6.83 -14.93
N PHE A 179 15.10 6.01 -14.16
CA PHE A 179 16.49 6.27 -13.81
C PHE A 179 17.38 6.31 -15.06
N ARG A 180 17.24 5.33 -15.96
CA ARG A 180 17.97 5.28 -17.24
C ARG A 180 17.71 6.53 -18.08
N ASP A 181 16.43 6.88 -18.24
CA ASP A 181 16.03 7.97 -19.13
C ASP A 181 16.54 9.31 -18.58
N GLN A 182 16.34 9.59 -17.29
CA GLN A 182 16.83 10.80 -16.64
C GLN A 182 18.36 10.87 -16.57
N SER A 183 19.05 9.72 -16.38
CA SER A 183 20.53 9.72 -16.39
C SER A 183 21.10 10.02 -17.78
N THR A 184 20.40 9.63 -18.84
CA THR A 184 20.82 9.92 -20.23
C THR A 184 20.69 11.41 -20.55
N GLU A 185 19.74 12.13 -19.94
CA GLU A 185 19.58 13.58 -20.11
C GLU A 185 20.69 14.38 -19.43
N LEU A 186 21.37 13.82 -18.46
CA LEU A 186 22.48 14.46 -17.74
C LEU A 186 23.84 14.29 -18.45
N GLY A 187 23.96 13.43 -19.46
CA GLY A 187 25.18 13.12 -20.22
C GLY A 187 26.00 12.01 -19.59
#